data_17c5b0a8529268b3600837cae0bcfab1
#
_entry.id   17c5b0a8529268b3600837cae0bcfab1
#
_cell.length_a   1.000
_cell.length_b   1.000
_cell.length_c   1.000
_cell.angle_alpha   90.00
_cell.angle_beta   90.00
_cell.angle_gamma   90.00
#
_symmetry.space_group_name_H-M   'P 1'
#
loop_
_entity.id
_entity.type
_entity.pdbx_description
1 polymer ?
#
loop_
_entity_poly.entity_id
_entity_poly.type
_entity_poly.pdbx_seq_one_letter_code
_entity_poly.pdbx_strand_id
1 'polypeptide(L)'
;IVWAPVQTPKQVVEDAQAHAAGAFTTMPNHSGGTQQTPASPVRFHGADDGPKGPSPLPGQHTDEVLAEAGYSADEIAALTSSEVIGYKSA
;
A
#
# COMPACT_ATOMS: atom_id res chain seq x y z
N ILE A 1 -13.97 -24.31 -28.61
CA ILE A 1 -13.03 -24.55 -27.51
C ILE A 1 -12.78 -23.23 -26.84
N VAL A 2 -13.02 -23.16 -25.53
CA VAL A 2 -12.68 -21.99 -24.73
C VAL A 2 -11.21 -22.12 -24.32
N TRP A 3 -10.41 -21.11 -24.65
CA TRP A 3 -9.00 -21.07 -24.29
C TRP A 3 -8.57 -19.65 -23.96
N ALA A 4 -7.53 -19.52 -23.17
CA ALA A 4 -6.88 -18.25 -22.91
C ALA A 4 -5.34 -18.45 -22.87
N PRO A 5 -4.56 -17.46 -23.33
CA PRO A 5 -3.10 -17.54 -23.22
C PRO A 5 -2.66 -17.44 -21.76
N VAL A 6 -1.60 -18.14 -21.40
CA VAL A 6 -0.92 -17.94 -20.13
C VAL A 6 0.07 -16.79 -20.33
N GLN A 7 -0.14 -15.70 -19.62
CA GLN A 7 0.67 -14.48 -19.72
C GLN A 7 1.67 -14.39 -18.56
N THR A 8 2.83 -13.82 -18.84
CA THR A 8 3.77 -13.39 -17.81
C THR A 8 3.25 -12.11 -17.14
N PRO A 9 3.68 -11.75 -15.89
CA PRO A 9 3.27 -10.49 -15.25
C PRO A 9 3.51 -9.25 -16.12
N LYS A 10 4.60 -9.20 -16.85
CA LYS A 10 4.89 -8.11 -17.80
C LYS A 10 3.83 -8.01 -18.89
N GLN A 11 3.48 -9.14 -19.51
CA GLN A 11 2.45 -9.17 -20.55
C GLN A 11 1.08 -8.77 -20.03
N VAL A 12 0.73 -9.14 -18.79
CA VAL A 12 -0.54 -8.72 -18.16
C VAL A 12 -0.58 -7.20 -17.96
N VAL A 13 0.52 -6.60 -17.51
CA VAL A 13 0.61 -5.13 -17.34
C VAL A 13 0.50 -4.38 -18.67
N GLU A 14 0.91 -5.00 -19.78
CA GLU A 14 0.86 -4.43 -21.13
C GLU A 14 -0.44 -4.83 -21.89
N ASP A 15 -1.29 -5.66 -21.31
CA ASP A 15 -2.49 -6.21 -21.95
C ASP A 15 -3.59 -5.16 -22.08
N ALA A 16 -3.98 -4.87 -23.32
CA ALA A 16 -5.04 -3.90 -23.63
C ALA A 16 -6.39 -4.29 -23.02
N GLN A 17 -6.71 -5.58 -22.92
CA GLN A 17 -7.95 -6.05 -22.31
C GLN A 17 -7.93 -5.84 -20.80
N ALA A 18 -6.80 -6.06 -20.12
CA ALA A 18 -6.66 -5.80 -18.71
C ALA A 18 -6.85 -4.31 -18.39
N HIS A 19 -6.29 -3.43 -19.20
CA HIS A 19 -6.51 -1.97 -19.08
C HIS A 19 -7.97 -1.59 -19.35
N ALA A 20 -8.57 -2.08 -20.41
CA ALA A 20 -9.98 -1.80 -20.74
C ALA A 20 -10.95 -2.31 -19.67
N ALA A 21 -10.62 -3.41 -19.01
CA ALA A 21 -11.39 -3.96 -17.89
C ALA A 21 -11.18 -3.19 -16.57
N GLY A 22 -10.26 -2.21 -16.52
CA GLY A 22 -9.94 -1.47 -15.31
C GLY A 22 -9.21 -2.29 -14.25
N ALA A 23 -8.39 -3.28 -14.69
CA ALA A 23 -7.63 -4.13 -13.80
C ALA A 23 -6.51 -3.40 -13.05
N PHE A 24 -6.16 -2.20 -13.51
CA PHE A 24 -5.09 -1.38 -12.93
C PHE A 24 -5.58 0.02 -12.59
N THR A 25 -5.00 0.56 -11.54
CA THR A 25 -5.19 1.95 -11.12
C THR A 25 -3.83 2.58 -10.76
N THR A 26 -3.81 3.88 -10.54
CA THR A 26 -2.61 4.62 -10.21
C THR A 26 -2.66 5.06 -8.75
N MET A 27 -1.55 4.95 -8.05
CA MET A 27 -1.41 5.45 -6.69
C MET A 27 -0.10 6.23 -6.52
N PRO A 28 -0.03 7.17 -5.55
CA PRO A 28 1.24 7.82 -5.19
C PRO A 28 2.28 6.81 -4.73
N ASN A 29 3.55 7.11 -4.97
CA ASN A 29 4.69 6.36 -4.43
C ASN A 29 5.49 7.20 -3.44
N HIS A 30 6.42 6.57 -2.71
CA HIS A 30 7.25 7.26 -1.71
C HIS A 30 8.25 8.25 -2.30
N SER A 31 8.51 8.21 -3.61
CA SER A 31 9.45 9.11 -4.30
C SER A 31 8.79 10.38 -4.83
N GLY A 32 7.53 10.63 -4.49
CA GLY A 32 6.78 11.82 -4.94
C GLY A 32 6.19 11.71 -6.35
N GLY A 33 6.29 10.53 -6.98
CA GLY A 33 5.66 10.19 -8.25
C GLY A 33 4.43 9.33 -8.08
N THR A 34 4.06 8.63 -9.14
CA THR A 34 2.96 7.66 -9.15
C THR A 34 3.45 6.30 -9.62
N GLN A 35 2.74 5.26 -9.23
CA GLN A 35 2.95 3.89 -9.70
C GLN A 35 1.62 3.25 -10.03
N GLN A 36 1.66 2.29 -10.96
CA GLN A 36 0.51 1.47 -11.29
C GLN A 36 0.40 0.33 -10.27
N THR A 37 -0.82 0.04 -9.86
CA THR A 37 -1.15 -1.06 -8.95
C THR A 37 -2.39 -1.79 -9.44
N PRO A 38 -2.58 -3.08 -9.11
CA PRO A 38 -3.86 -3.75 -9.36
C PRO A 38 -5.01 -2.99 -8.70
N ALA A 39 -6.11 -2.85 -9.43
CA ALA A 39 -7.33 -2.28 -8.90
C ALA A 39 -8.08 -3.30 -8.02
N SER A 40 -8.98 -2.82 -7.17
CA SER A 40 -9.91 -3.70 -6.45
C SER A 40 -10.76 -4.50 -7.46
N PRO A 41 -10.86 -5.83 -7.32
CA PRO A 41 -11.76 -6.63 -8.16
C PRO A 41 -13.23 -6.41 -7.81
N VAL A 42 -13.52 -5.80 -6.66
CA VAL A 42 -14.86 -5.51 -6.17
C VAL A 42 -15.13 -4.03 -6.24
N ARG A 43 -16.30 -3.65 -6.73
CA ARG A 43 -16.77 -2.28 -6.76
C ARG A 43 -17.91 -2.09 -5.77
N PHE A 44 -17.81 -1.05 -4.97
CA PHE A 44 -18.83 -0.68 -4.00
C PHE A 44 -19.56 0.59 -4.48
N HIS A 45 -20.86 0.48 -4.74
CA HIS A 45 -21.64 1.65 -5.13
C HIS A 45 -21.66 2.72 -4.03
N GLY A 46 -21.27 3.94 -4.39
CA GLY A 46 -21.26 5.07 -3.46
C GLY A 46 -20.06 5.13 -2.51
N ALA A 47 -19.08 4.25 -2.67
CA ALA A 47 -17.83 4.27 -1.91
C ALA A 47 -16.64 4.44 -2.84
N ASP A 48 -15.59 5.09 -2.33
CA ASP A 48 -14.29 5.14 -2.97
C ASP A 48 -13.53 3.84 -2.67
N ASP A 49 -13.42 2.97 -3.67
CA ASP A 49 -12.72 1.68 -3.63
C ASP A 49 -11.28 1.75 -4.16
N GLY A 50 -10.80 2.95 -4.48
CA GLY A 50 -9.43 3.20 -4.94
C GLY A 50 -8.38 3.03 -3.82
N PRO A 51 -7.09 2.95 -4.21
CA PRO A 51 -6.00 2.89 -3.25
C PRO A 51 -5.94 4.17 -2.40
N LYS A 52 -5.75 4.03 -1.10
CA LYS A 52 -5.71 5.16 -0.14
C LYS A 52 -4.31 5.77 -0.01
N GLY A 53 -3.31 5.15 -0.57
CA GLY A 53 -1.94 5.61 -0.54
C GLY A 53 -0.94 4.46 -0.68
N PRO A 54 0.36 4.76 -0.68
CA PRO A 54 1.40 3.74 -0.71
C PRO A 54 1.39 2.93 0.58
N SER A 55 1.91 1.71 0.52
CA SER A 55 2.15 0.90 1.72
C SER A 55 3.01 1.68 2.71
N PRO A 56 2.68 1.67 4.01
CA PRO A 56 3.48 2.38 5.01
C PRO A 56 4.91 1.83 5.05
N LEU A 57 5.86 2.70 5.32
CA LEU A 57 7.23 2.28 5.60
C LEU A 57 7.31 1.61 6.98
N PRO A 58 8.25 0.68 7.20
CA PRO A 58 8.46 0.09 8.51
C PRO A 58 8.61 1.17 9.59
N GLY A 59 7.82 1.07 10.67
CA GLY A 59 7.84 2.03 11.77
C GLY A 59 7.18 3.39 11.51
N GLN A 60 6.62 3.64 10.33
CA GLN A 60 6.06 4.95 9.98
C GLN A 60 4.95 5.42 10.93
N HIS A 61 4.14 4.50 11.45
CA HIS A 61 3.00 4.80 12.32
C HIS A 61 3.19 4.30 13.76
N THR A 62 4.42 3.97 14.16
CA THR A 62 4.69 3.37 15.48
C THR A 62 4.24 4.28 16.61
N ASP A 63 4.60 5.56 16.58
CA ASP A 63 4.27 6.50 17.66
C ASP A 63 2.77 6.77 17.73
N GLU A 64 2.11 6.89 16.58
CA GLU A 64 0.67 7.08 16.46
C GLU A 64 -0.10 5.90 17.06
N VAL A 65 0.26 4.68 16.68
CA VAL A 65 -0.38 3.44 17.17
C VAL A 65 -0.17 3.25 18.67
N LEU A 66 1.02 3.56 19.19
CA LEU A 66 1.30 3.47 20.63
C LEU A 66 0.54 4.53 21.40
N ALA A 67 0.43 5.76 20.88
CA ALA A 67 -0.38 6.81 21.50
C ALA A 67 -1.87 6.42 21.52
N GLU A 68 -2.42 5.87 20.46
CA GLU A 68 -3.78 5.33 20.42
C GLU A 68 -3.99 4.18 21.42
N ALA A 69 -2.95 3.37 21.65
CA ALA A 69 -2.97 2.29 22.65
C ALA A 69 -2.84 2.80 24.09
N GLY A 70 -2.67 4.11 24.30
CA GLY A 70 -2.65 4.74 25.61
C GLY A 70 -1.26 5.00 26.19
N TYR A 71 -0.19 4.77 25.43
CA TYR A 71 1.16 5.15 25.87
C TYR A 71 1.36 6.66 25.84
N SER A 72 2.00 7.20 26.87
CA SER A 72 2.40 8.59 26.93
C SER A 72 3.61 8.87 26.02
N ALA A 73 3.83 10.13 25.68
CA ALA A 73 5.00 10.54 24.89
C ALA A 73 6.32 10.13 25.55
N ASP A 74 6.40 10.22 26.89
CA ASP A 74 7.60 9.84 27.64
C ASP A 74 7.86 8.33 27.58
N GLU A 75 6.82 7.52 27.66
CA GLU A 75 6.93 6.05 27.52
C GLU A 75 7.36 5.66 26.10
N ILE A 76 6.82 6.31 25.07
CA ILE A 76 7.21 6.07 23.68
C ILE A 76 8.67 6.45 23.48
N ALA A 77 9.10 7.60 24.02
CA ALA A 77 10.50 8.04 23.96
C ALA A 77 11.44 7.06 24.68
N ALA A 78 11.03 6.51 25.82
CA ALA A 78 11.79 5.51 26.54
C ALA A 78 11.93 4.21 25.75
N LEU A 79 10.85 3.73 25.10
CA LEU A 79 10.87 2.56 24.23
C LEU A 79 11.79 2.76 23.02
N THR A 80 11.79 3.95 22.43
CA THR A 80 12.71 4.32 21.33
C THR A 80 14.17 4.32 21.80
N SER A 81 14.42 4.90 22.98
CA SER A 81 15.78 5.01 23.53
C SER A 81 16.37 3.65 23.92
N SER A 82 15.51 2.72 24.33
CA SER A 82 15.90 1.34 24.65
C SER A 82 15.95 0.40 23.43
N GLU A 83 15.75 0.95 22.23
CA GLU A 83 15.75 0.21 20.95
C GLU A 83 14.71 -0.93 20.89
N VAL A 84 13.66 -0.86 21.70
CA VAL A 84 12.52 -1.80 21.64
C VAL A 84 11.63 -1.50 20.44
N ILE A 85 11.49 -0.22 20.11
CA ILE A 85 10.79 0.29 18.92
C ILE A 85 11.72 1.20 18.12
N GLY A 86 11.39 1.39 16.88
CA GLY A 86 12.15 2.21 15.96
C GLY A 86 12.81 1.36 14.88
N TYR A 87 12.46 1.65 13.64
CA TYR A 87 13.13 1.08 12.48
C TYR A 87 14.17 2.09 12.01
N LYS A 88 15.44 1.80 12.24
CA LYS A 88 16.51 2.53 11.54
C LYS A 88 16.60 1.94 10.13
N SER A 89 16.02 2.64 9.14
CA SER A 89 16.37 2.35 7.75
C SER A 89 17.87 2.50 7.60
N ALA A 90 18.48 1.44 7.16
CA ALA A 90 19.90 1.47 6.81
C ALA A 90 20.14 2.45 5.64
#